data_3e7dd40efdd106cb0e94545dc2e1c9e9
#
_entry.id   3e7dd40efdd106cb0e94545dc2e1c9e9
#
_cell.length_a   1.000
_cell.length_b   1.000
_cell.length_c   1.000
_cell.angle_alpha   90.00
_cell.angle_beta   90.00
_cell.angle_gamma   90.00
#
_symmetry.space_group_name_H-M   'P 1'
#
loop_
_entity.id
_entity.type
_entity.pdbx_description
1 polymer ?
#
loop_
_entity_poly.entity_id
_entity_poly.type
_entity_poly.pdbx_seq_one_letter_code
_entity_poly.pdbx_strand_id
1 'polypeptide(L)'
;MTLLKRDDIIKIIETCQIKGQDEAIIRALMYMNLGYPIMLYGPPGNGKTSIAEHLLRYISKGDNFYRIEATEGMTEYHTIGGFHPLSMSGNPELSRKFIYKDGVITRALQEKKNLLIDEFNRAPTTAYSGLFMLLSTGLLPVEHSETVLKKPEDWVLIVTANLGDEGTFKMSAALKRRFIPIFIGYINRFTEEKVVRVYAPKLDEKIVKAILDFAEETRRLWQEEKALPQGLSTDGVIKMTRYCDLSISEGLDGKTAFTDAAMHQGIVIADETDYASIQTINELALKIASRL
;
A
#
# COMPACT_ATOMS: atom_id res chain seq x y z
N MET A 1 3.99 -20.56 16.09
CA MET A 1 4.68 -19.34 15.62
C MET A 1 5.87 -19.08 16.53
N THR A 2 7.06 -18.91 15.98
CA THR A 2 8.20 -18.43 16.78
C THR A 2 7.91 -16.98 17.09
N LEU A 3 7.61 -16.66 18.34
CA LEU A 3 7.38 -15.29 18.81
C LEU A 3 8.60 -14.43 18.42
N LEU A 4 8.37 -13.35 17.67
CA LEU A 4 9.40 -12.36 17.40
C LEU A 4 9.88 -11.80 18.74
N LYS A 5 11.17 -11.88 18.99
CA LYS A 5 11.80 -11.31 20.16
C LYS A 5 11.95 -9.80 20.00
N ARG A 6 12.22 -9.11 21.11
CA ARG A 6 12.45 -7.65 21.09
C ARG A 6 13.55 -7.24 20.11
N ASP A 7 14.62 -8.02 20.03
CA ASP A 7 15.75 -7.74 19.15
C ASP A 7 15.36 -7.89 17.68
N ASP A 8 14.47 -8.83 17.34
CA ASP A 8 13.93 -8.98 15.99
C ASP A 8 13.11 -7.74 15.59
N ILE A 9 12.28 -7.23 16.51
CA ILE A 9 11.47 -6.03 16.27
C ILE A 9 12.36 -4.81 16.01
N ILE A 10 13.40 -4.61 16.82
CA ILE A 10 14.38 -3.54 16.66
C ILE A 10 15.03 -3.63 15.30
N LYS A 11 15.53 -4.81 14.93
CA LYS A 11 16.20 -5.05 13.66
C LYS A 11 15.28 -4.80 12.46
N ILE A 12 14.00 -5.20 12.55
CA ILE A 12 13.02 -4.94 11.49
C ILE A 12 12.85 -3.43 11.28
N ILE A 13 12.73 -2.64 12.36
CA ILE A 13 12.58 -1.19 12.29
C ILE A 13 13.83 -0.53 11.70
N GLU A 14 15.01 -0.91 12.17
CA GLU A 14 16.28 -0.34 11.72
C GLU A 14 16.52 -0.58 10.22
N THR A 15 16.17 -1.77 9.74
CA THR A 15 16.34 -2.17 8.33
C THR A 15 15.22 -1.71 7.42
N CYS A 16 14.10 -1.22 7.97
CA CYS A 16 13.00 -0.68 7.18
C CYS A 16 13.41 0.61 6.48
N GLN A 17 13.23 0.65 5.16
CA GLN A 17 13.52 1.86 4.37
C GLN A 17 12.49 2.98 4.59
N ILE A 18 11.25 2.61 4.97
CA ILE A 18 10.19 3.56 5.28
C ILE A 18 10.38 4.06 6.71
N LYS A 19 10.72 5.31 6.86
CA LYS A 19 10.96 5.93 8.17
C LYS A 19 9.71 6.63 8.70
N GLY A 20 9.64 6.76 10.03
CA GLY A 20 8.56 7.48 10.73
C GLY A 20 7.26 6.69 10.91
N GLN A 21 7.28 5.38 10.63
CA GLN A 21 6.14 4.48 10.84
C GLN A 21 6.43 3.42 11.92
N ASP A 22 7.40 3.67 12.78
CA ASP A 22 7.94 2.69 13.73
C ASP A 22 6.86 2.15 14.66
N GLU A 23 5.98 3.01 15.20
CA GLU A 23 4.87 2.56 16.05
C GLU A 23 3.87 1.67 15.30
N ALA A 24 3.56 2.00 14.05
CA ALA A 24 2.66 1.20 13.23
C ALA A 24 3.27 -0.17 12.94
N ILE A 25 4.57 -0.22 12.64
CA ILE A 25 5.34 -1.44 12.43
C ILE A 25 5.35 -2.30 13.70
N ILE A 26 5.63 -1.70 14.87
CA ILE A 26 5.61 -2.41 16.16
C ILE A 26 4.23 -3.02 16.42
N ARG A 27 3.15 -2.24 16.26
CA ARG A 27 1.78 -2.73 16.43
C ARG A 27 1.45 -3.88 15.48
N ALA A 28 1.83 -3.76 14.21
CA ALA A 28 1.64 -4.83 13.22
C ALA A 28 2.35 -6.11 13.66
N LEU A 29 3.62 -6.03 14.05
CA LEU A 29 4.41 -7.18 14.51
C LEU A 29 3.85 -7.84 15.78
N MET A 30 3.37 -7.04 16.72
CA MET A 30 2.73 -7.57 17.93
C MET A 30 1.47 -8.38 17.61
N TYR A 31 0.58 -7.87 16.74
CA TYR A 31 -0.62 -8.60 16.34
C TYR A 31 -0.31 -9.81 15.44
N MET A 32 0.70 -9.72 14.58
CA MET A 32 1.17 -10.85 13.78
C MET A 32 1.68 -11.99 14.69
N ASN A 33 2.39 -11.66 15.77
CA ASN A 33 2.80 -12.65 16.78
C ASN A 33 1.64 -13.35 17.48
N LEU A 34 0.48 -12.71 17.55
CA LEU A 34 -0.76 -13.29 18.07
C LEU A 34 -1.54 -14.08 17.00
N GLY A 35 -1.02 -14.16 15.76
CA GLY A 35 -1.65 -14.90 14.66
C GLY A 35 -2.80 -14.15 13.96
N TYR A 36 -2.95 -12.84 14.19
CA TYR A 36 -3.96 -12.03 13.53
C TYR A 36 -3.50 -11.55 12.16
N PRO A 37 -4.39 -11.56 11.15
CA PRO A 37 -4.11 -10.93 9.87
C PRO A 37 -4.13 -9.41 9.99
N ILE A 38 -3.22 -8.74 9.28
CA ILE A 38 -3.01 -7.28 9.36
C ILE A 38 -3.58 -6.61 8.12
N MET A 39 -4.22 -5.46 8.32
CA MET A 39 -4.60 -4.53 7.25
C MET A 39 -3.85 -3.21 7.43
N LEU A 40 -2.88 -2.95 6.57
CA LEU A 40 -2.24 -1.63 6.49
C LEU A 40 -3.12 -0.72 5.63
N TYR A 41 -3.65 0.34 6.21
CA TYR A 41 -4.56 1.23 5.51
C TYR A 41 -4.17 2.71 5.69
N GLY A 42 -4.55 3.55 4.75
CA GLY A 42 -4.23 4.98 4.80
C GLY A 42 -4.17 5.62 3.41
N PRO A 43 -3.79 6.89 3.31
CA PRO A 43 -3.64 7.60 2.05
C PRO A 43 -2.63 6.90 1.12
N PRO A 44 -2.78 7.03 -0.22
CA PRO A 44 -1.83 6.47 -1.18
C PRO A 44 -0.43 7.09 -1.02
N GLY A 45 0.62 6.39 -1.46
CA GLY A 45 2.00 6.91 -1.50
C GLY A 45 2.72 7.05 -0.14
N ASN A 46 2.19 6.47 0.95
CA ASN A 46 2.80 6.51 2.29
C ASN A 46 3.54 5.21 2.66
N GLY A 47 3.84 4.35 1.69
CA GLY A 47 4.72 3.19 1.88
C GLY A 47 4.05 1.94 2.46
N LYS A 48 2.71 1.81 2.44
CA LYS A 48 1.98 0.63 2.95
C LYS A 48 2.50 -0.69 2.38
N THR A 49 2.58 -0.77 1.06
CA THR A 49 3.07 -1.96 0.34
C THR A 49 4.52 -2.27 0.69
N SER A 50 5.38 -1.25 0.71
CA SER A 50 6.80 -1.41 1.06
C SER A 50 6.99 -1.90 2.50
N ILE A 51 6.17 -1.42 3.45
CA ILE A 51 6.17 -1.91 4.83
C ILE A 51 5.70 -3.37 4.87
N ALA A 52 4.60 -3.71 4.19
CA ALA A 52 4.08 -5.07 4.14
C ALA A 52 5.11 -6.06 3.59
N GLU A 53 5.76 -5.72 2.48
CA GLU A 53 6.83 -6.54 1.89
C GLU A 53 8.03 -6.67 2.83
N HIS A 54 8.46 -5.58 3.46
CA HIS A 54 9.57 -5.61 4.40
C HIS A 54 9.29 -6.57 5.57
N LEU A 55 8.10 -6.49 6.16
CA LEU A 55 7.67 -7.39 7.24
C LEU A 55 7.65 -8.85 6.78
N LEU A 56 7.07 -9.12 5.61
CA LEU A 56 7.00 -10.48 5.07
C LEU A 56 8.36 -11.02 4.68
N ARG A 57 9.25 -10.23 4.08
CA ARG A 57 10.64 -10.64 3.79
C ARG A 57 11.39 -11.06 5.03
N TYR A 58 11.24 -10.31 6.12
CA TYR A 58 11.88 -10.66 7.37
C TYR A 58 11.37 -11.98 7.94
N ILE A 59 10.04 -12.14 8.01
CA ILE A 59 9.39 -13.33 8.60
C ILE A 59 9.59 -14.57 7.74
N SER A 60 9.53 -14.42 6.42
CA SER A 60 9.69 -15.52 5.47
C SER A 60 11.15 -15.83 5.13
N LYS A 61 12.10 -15.10 5.73
CA LYS A 61 13.55 -15.20 5.48
C LYS A 61 13.91 -15.01 4.00
N GLY A 62 13.39 -13.92 3.41
CA GLY A 62 13.55 -13.55 2.00
C GLY A 62 12.21 -13.47 1.27
N ASP A 63 12.24 -13.53 -0.06
CA ASP A 63 11.04 -13.38 -0.91
C ASP A 63 10.19 -14.66 -0.98
N ASN A 64 10.23 -15.51 0.05
CA ASN A 64 9.47 -16.74 0.12
C ASN A 64 8.04 -16.54 0.63
N PHE A 65 7.30 -15.65 -0.03
CA PHE A 65 5.87 -15.40 0.20
C PHE A 65 5.16 -15.13 -1.12
N TYR A 66 3.84 -15.28 -1.13
CA TYR A 66 3.02 -14.91 -2.29
C TYR A 66 2.59 -13.45 -2.21
N ARG A 67 2.59 -12.77 -3.35
CA ARG A 67 2.03 -11.43 -3.54
C ARG A 67 1.03 -11.45 -4.68
N ILE A 68 -0.11 -10.80 -4.47
CA ILE A 68 -1.08 -10.48 -5.52
C ILE A 68 -1.58 -9.05 -5.31
N GLU A 69 -1.73 -8.32 -6.39
CA GLU A 69 -2.38 -7.02 -6.40
C GLU A 69 -3.84 -7.21 -6.79
N ALA A 70 -4.74 -6.68 -5.97
CA ALA A 70 -6.17 -6.79 -6.20
C ALA A 70 -6.62 -5.83 -7.29
N THR A 71 -7.52 -6.29 -8.16
CA THR A 71 -8.09 -5.53 -9.26
C THR A 71 -9.60 -5.69 -9.28
N GLU A 72 -10.29 -4.74 -9.92
CA GLU A 72 -11.75 -4.74 -10.04
C GLU A 72 -12.29 -6.03 -10.69
N GLY A 73 -11.58 -6.56 -11.68
CA GLY A 73 -11.95 -7.81 -12.37
C GLY A 73 -11.62 -9.10 -11.60
N MET A 74 -11.08 -8.99 -10.38
CA MET A 74 -10.73 -10.16 -9.59
C MET A 74 -11.98 -10.91 -9.11
N THR A 75 -11.91 -12.23 -9.18
CA THR A 75 -12.97 -13.15 -8.73
C THR A 75 -12.39 -14.23 -7.81
N GLU A 76 -13.24 -15.07 -7.24
CA GLU A 76 -12.83 -16.21 -6.43
C GLU A 76 -11.93 -17.18 -7.20
N TYR A 77 -12.04 -17.25 -8.53
CA TYR A 77 -11.13 -18.00 -9.40
C TYR A 77 -9.66 -17.61 -9.17
N HIS A 78 -9.38 -16.33 -8.98
CA HIS A 78 -8.01 -15.82 -8.80
C HIS A 78 -7.49 -16.05 -7.37
N THR A 79 -8.38 -16.04 -6.39
CA THR A 79 -8.03 -16.16 -4.98
C THR A 79 -8.03 -17.60 -4.49
N ILE A 80 -9.07 -18.36 -4.77
CA ILE A 80 -9.25 -19.74 -4.32
C ILE A 80 -8.92 -20.72 -5.45
N GLY A 81 -9.46 -20.47 -6.64
CA GLY A 81 -9.25 -21.30 -7.81
C GLY A 81 -10.55 -21.69 -8.50
N GLY A 82 -10.42 -22.42 -9.59
CA GLY A 82 -11.54 -22.87 -10.40
C GLY A 82 -11.10 -23.61 -11.65
N PHE A 83 -12.06 -24.11 -12.39
CA PHE A 83 -11.80 -24.79 -13.65
C PHE A 83 -11.35 -23.81 -14.73
N HIS A 84 -10.29 -24.17 -15.44
CA HIS A 84 -9.78 -23.34 -16.52
C HIS A 84 -10.81 -23.26 -17.66
N PRO A 85 -11.09 -22.07 -18.25
CA PRO A 85 -12.08 -21.92 -19.32
C PRO A 85 -11.86 -22.84 -20.53
N LEU A 86 -10.62 -23.21 -20.84
CA LEU A 86 -10.29 -24.17 -21.91
C LEU A 86 -10.84 -25.58 -21.66
N SER A 87 -11.16 -25.95 -20.42
CA SER A 87 -11.82 -27.22 -20.13
C SER A 87 -13.25 -27.28 -20.70
N MET A 88 -13.84 -26.13 -21.03
CA MET A 88 -15.19 -25.98 -21.58
C MET A 88 -15.20 -25.73 -23.11
N SER A 89 -14.03 -25.77 -23.76
CA SER A 89 -13.86 -25.34 -25.17
C SER A 89 -14.40 -26.29 -26.24
N GLY A 90 -15.06 -27.39 -25.88
CA GLY A 90 -15.62 -28.36 -26.83
C GLY A 90 -14.57 -29.15 -27.65
N ASN A 91 -13.29 -28.89 -27.45
CA ASN A 91 -12.23 -29.68 -28.08
C ASN A 91 -12.04 -30.99 -27.30
N PRO A 92 -12.27 -32.18 -27.94
CA PRO A 92 -12.23 -33.45 -27.23
C PRO A 92 -10.89 -33.80 -26.57
N GLU A 93 -9.78 -33.27 -27.06
CA GLU A 93 -8.47 -33.47 -26.43
C GLU A 93 -8.22 -32.54 -25.23
N LEU A 94 -8.77 -31.34 -25.25
CA LEU A 94 -8.68 -30.36 -24.17
C LEU A 94 -9.78 -30.55 -23.11
N SER A 95 -10.98 -30.95 -23.52
CA SER A 95 -12.11 -31.20 -22.61
C SER A 95 -11.93 -32.47 -21.75
N ARG A 96 -11.04 -33.39 -22.12
CA ARG A 96 -10.71 -34.58 -21.33
C ARG A 96 -9.83 -34.30 -20.10
N LYS A 97 -9.20 -33.09 -20.03
CA LYS A 97 -8.47 -32.63 -18.86
C LYS A 97 -9.23 -31.47 -18.24
N PHE A 98 -10.12 -31.75 -17.30
CA PHE A 98 -10.63 -30.75 -16.40
C PHE A 98 -9.44 -30.19 -15.60
N ILE A 99 -8.86 -29.10 -16.11
CA ILE A 99 -7.71 -28.45 -15.45
C ILE A 99 -8.28 -27.49 -14.43
N TYR A 100 -8.27 -27.90 -13.18
CA TYR A 100 -8.47 -26.97 -12.08
C TYR A 100 -7.17 -26.19 -11.85
N LYS A 101 -7.29 -24.89 -11.65
CA LYS A 101 -6.17 -24.03 -11.33
C LYS A 101 -6.37 -23.48 -9.92
N ASP A 102 -5.44 -23.78 -9.02
CA ASP A 102 -5.43 -23.22 -7.69
C ASP A 102 -5.20 -21.71 -7.71
N GLY A 103 -6.01 -20.97 -6.95
CA GLY A 103 -5.82 -19.56 -6.73
C GLY A 103 -4.67 -19.25 -5.77
N VAL A 104 -4.36 -17.97 -5.58
CA VAL A 104 -3.19 -17.57 -4.79
C VAL A 104 -3.28 -17.98 -3.32
N ILE A 105 -4.47 -17.95 -2.72
CA ILE A 105 -4.69 -18.32 -1.31
C ILE A 105 -4.49 -19.83 -1.14
N THR A 106 -5.08 -20.62 -2.04
CA THR A 106 -4.95 -22.09 -2.04
C THR A 106 -3.49 -22.50 -2.15
N ARG A 107 -2.75 -21.91 -3.11
CA ARG A 107 -1.30 -22.18 -3.27
C ARG A 107 -0.50 -21.76 -2.05
N ALA A 108 -0.80 -20.59 -1.47
CA ALA A 108 -0.10 -20.10 -0.28
C ALA A 108 -0.27 -21.08 0.90
N LEU A 109 -1.46 -21.65 1.08
CA LEU A 109 -1.72 -22.64 2.14
C LEU A 109 -1.05 -23.98 1.87
N GLN A 110 -1.12 -24.49 0.63
CA GLN A 110 -0.51 -25.77 0.22
C GLN A 110 1.02 -25.71 0.39
N GLU A 111 1.65 -24.62 -0.01
CA GLU A 111 3.09 -24.42 0.06
C GLU A 111 3.56 -23.84 1.41
N LYS A 112 2.63 -23.60 2.34
CA LYS A 112 2.90 -22.97 3.66
C LYS A 112 3.66 -21.65 3.56
N LYS A 113 3.33 -20.86 2.56
CA LYS A 113 3.91 -19.52 2.32
C LYS A 113 2.98 -18.43 2.81
N ASN A 114 3.56 -17.40 3.37
CA ASN A 114 2.85 -16.16 3.75
C ASN A 114 2.26 -15.46 2.52
N LEU A 115 1.30 -14.56 2.73
CA LEU A 115 0.57 -13.91 1.66
C LEU A 115 0.44 -12.41 1.87
N LEU A 116 0.73 -11.65 0.82
CA LEU A 116 0.40 -10.23 0.67
C LEU A 116 -0.71 -10.08 -0.39
N ILE A 117 -1.80 -9.44 -0.02
CA ILE A 117 -2.80 -8.96 -0.98
C ILE A 117 -2.73 -7.44 -0.98
N ASP A 118 -2.14 -6.89 -2.03
CA ASP A 118 -1.97 -5.46 -2.20
C ASP A 118 -3.25 -4.82 -2.76
N GLU A 119 -3.55 -3.59 -2.38
CA GLU A 119 -4.75 -2.86 -2.80
C GLU A 119 -6.08 -3.62 -2.61
N PHE A 120 -6.19 -4.33 -1.50
CA PHE A 120 -7.24 -5.29 -1.19
C PHE A 120 -8.68 -4.80 -1.47
N ASN A 121 -8.94 -3.51 -1.27
CA ASN A 121 -10.25 -2.90 -1.51
C ASN A 121 -10.51 -2.53 -2.99
N ARG A 122 -9.60 -2.81 -3.92
CA ARG A 122 -9.84 -2.70 -5.38
C ARG A 122 -10.56 -3.91 -5.97
N ALA A 123 -10.65 -5.02 -5.24
CA ALA A 123 -11.45 -6.15 -5.69
C ALA A 123 -12.81 -6.22 -4.97
N PRO A 124 -13.84 -6.76 -5.64
CA PRO A 124 -15.14 -6.96 -5.00
C PRO A 124 -15.05 -7.96 -3.84
N THR A 125 -15.85 -7.75 -2.81
CA THR A 125 -15.86 -8.60 -1.60
C THR A 125 -16.08 -10.08 -1.92
N THR A 126 -16.82 -10.39 -2.98
CA THR A 126 -17.08 -11.75 -3.45
C THR A 126 -15.82 -12.50 -3.89
N ALA A 127 -14.79 -11.78 -4.35
CA ALA A 127 -13.51 -12.39 -4.69
C ALA A 127 -12.82 -13.04 -3.47
N TYR A 128 -13.23 -12.71 -2.26
CA TYR A 128 -12.60 -13.14 -1.01
C TYR A 128 -13.47 -14.06 -0.16
N SER A 129 -14.54 -14.65 -0.70
CA SER A 129 -15.48 -15.50 0.07
C SER A 129 -14.77 -16.63 0.79
N GLY A 130 -13.91 -17.36 0.10
CA GLY A 130 -13.10 -18.42 0.70
C GLY A 130 -12.10 -17.94 1.73
N LEU A 131 -11.51 -16.74 1.55
CA LEU A 131 -10.64 -16.12 2.56
C LEU A 131 -11.41 -15.85 3.84
N PHE A 132 -12.64 -15.38 3.75
CA PHE A 132 -13.46 -15.10 4.94
C PHE A 132 -13.77 -16.36 5.72
N MET A 133 -14.05 -17.46 5.02
CA MET A 133 -14.24 -18.76 5.65
C MET A 133 -12.95 -19.21 6.34
N LEU A 134 -11.81 -19.15 5.64
CA LEU A 134 -10.50 -19.48 6.19
C LEU A 134 -10.18 -18.69 7.47
N LEU A 135 -10.40 -17.37 7.47
CA LEU A 135 -10.12 -16.52 8.62
C LEU A 135 -11.08 -16.75 9.79
N SER A 136 -12.31 -17.24 9.52
CA SER A 136 -13.31 -17.51 10.57
C SER A 136 -13.19 -18.88 11.17
N THR A 137 -12.87 -19.89 10.37
CA THR A 137 -12.90 -21.32 10.76
C THR A 137 -11.51 -21.95 10.84
N GLY A 138 -10.51 -21.31 10.24
CA GLY A 138 -9.19 -21.89 10.02
C GLY A 138 -9.14 -22.94 8.90
N LEU A 139 -10.23 -23.12 8.15
CA LEU A 139 -10.38 -24.15 7.14
C LEU A 139 -10.78 -23.55 5.78
N LEU A 140 -10.20 -24.08 4.71
CA LEU A 140 -10.55 -23.77 3.33
C LEU A 140 -10.88 -25.06 2.57
N PRO A 141 -12.15 -25.34 2.31
CA PRO A 141 -12.53 -26.43 1.39
C PRO A 141 -12.08 -26.10 -0.03
N VAL A 142 -11.48 -27.07 -0.70
CA VAL A 142 -11.11 -26.98 -2.12
C VAL A 142 -12.00 -27.96 -2.89
N GLU A 143 -13.03 -27.44 -3.53
CA GLU A 143 -14.16 -28.24 -4.06
C GLU A 143 -13.74 -29.36 -5.02
N HIS A 144 -12.71 -29.14 -5.85
CA HIS A 144 -12.30 -30.09 -6.89
C HIS A 144 -11.53 -31.30 -6.35
N SER A 145 -10.93 -31.20 -5.16
CA SER A 145 -10.05 -32.24 -4.61
C SER A 145 -10.62 -32.94 -3.39
N GLU A 146 -11.86 -32.59 -2.98
CA GLU A 146 -12.46 -33.01 -1.71
C GLU A 146 -11.55 -32.76 -0.49
N THR A 147 -10.54 -31.87 -0.68
CA THR A 147 -9.54 -31.58 0.33
C THR A 147 -9.94 -30.34 1.12
N VAL A 148 -9.75 -30.38 2.43
CA VAL A 148 -9.90 -29.23 3.29
C VAL A 148 -8.51 -28.80 3.74
N LEU A 149 -8.07 -27.64 3.28
CA LEU A 149 -6.81 -27.03 3.71
C LEU A 149 -6.99 -26.36 5.07
N LYS A 150 -6.05 -26.60 5.97
CA LYS A 150 -6.02 -25.97 7.28
C LYS A 150 -5.05 -24.78 7.27
N LYS A 151 -5.47 -23.64 7.82
CA LYS A 151 -4.59 -22.49 8.03
C LYS A 151 -3.43 -22.88 8.95
N PRO A 152 -2.15 -22.76 8.52
CA PRO A 152 -1.01 -22.98 9.40
C PRO A 152 -1.02 -21.97 10.57
N GLU A 153 -0.54 -22.39 11.74
CA GLU A 153 -0.50 -21.52 12.93
C GLU A 153 0.43 -20.31 12.76
N ASP A 154 1.49 -20.50 11.97
CA ASP A 154 2.50 -19.48 11.67
C ASP A 154 2.25 -18.73 10.35
N TRP A 155 1.09 -18.99 9.71
CA TRP A 155 0.75 -18.31 8.46
C TRP A 155 0.41 -16.85 8.68
N VAL A 156 1.11 -15.98 7.99
CA VAL A 156 0.94 -14.53 8.03
C VAL A 156 0.24 -14.04 6.77
N LEU A 157 -0.82 -13.27 6.98
CA LEU A 157 -1.54 -12.53 5.95
C LEU A 157 -1.45 -11.03 6.25
N ILE A 158 -0.93 -10.29 5.28
CA ILE A 158 -0.99 -8.84 5.29
C ILE A 158 -1.79 -8.40 4.06
N VAL A 159 -2.70 -7.46 4.26
CA VAL A 159 -3.38 -6.77 3.17
C VAL A 159 -3.11 -5.27 3.25
N THR A 160 -3.07 -4.59 2.11
CA THR A 160 -3.03 -3.12 2.07
C THR A 160 -4.34 -2.57 1.51
N ALA A 161 -4.73 -1.38 1.95
CA ALA A 161 -5.93 -0.71 1.45
C ALA A 161 -5.72 0.80 1.37
N ASN A 162 -6.19 1.40 0.29
CA ASN A 162 -6.21 2.85 0.14
C ASN A 162 -7.51 3.44 0.67
N LEU A 163 -7.42 4.56 1.39
CA LEU A 163 -8.57 5.32 1.85
C LEU A 163 -8.89 6.45 0.86
N GLY A 164 -10.16 6.55 0.48
CA GLY A 164 -10.63 7.67 -0.34
C GLY A 164 -10.19 7.62 -1.81
N ASP A 165 -9.66 6.49 -2.27
CA ASP A 165 -9.24 6.30 -3.67
C ASP A 165 -10.45 5.90 -4.51
N GLU A 166 -10.61 6.51 -5.69
CA GLU A 166 -11.62 6.14 -6.68
C GLU A 166 -11.36 4.72 -7.19
N GLY A 167 -12.41 4.00 -7.58
CA GLY A 167 -12.30 2.60 -8.01
C GLY A 167 -12.08 1.60 -6.86
N THR A 168 -12.32 2.02 -5.60
CA THR A 168 -12.27 1.10 -4.46
C THR A 168 -13.65 0.68 -3.99
N PHE A 169 -13.80 -0.60 -3.62
CA PHE A 169 -15.03 -1.12 -3.04
C PHE A 169 -15.10 -0.79 -1.55
N LYS A 170 -16.31 -0.39 -1.10
CA LYS A 170 -16.55 -0.19 0.33
C LYS A 170 -16.48 -1.52 1.07
N MET A 171 -15.49 -1.66 1.93
CA MET A 171 -15.34 -2.86 2.76
C MET A 171 -16.48 -2.98 3.78
N SER A 172 -17.12 -4.14 3.84
CA SER A 172 -18.17 -4.44 4.83
C SER A 172 -17.60 -4.45 6.26
N ALA A 173 -18.46 -4.17 7.25
CA ALA A 173 -18.06 -4.27 8.66
C ALA A 173 -17.62 -5.69 9.04
N ALA A 174 -18.23 -6.71 8.44
CA ALA A 174 -17.88 -8.10 8.65
C ALA A 174 -16.44 -8.41 8.16
N LEU A 175 -16.03 -7.81 7.05
CA LEU A 175 -14.68 -7.92 6.51
C LEU A 175 -13.66 -7.23 7.42
N LYS A 176 -13.94 -5.98 7.79
CA LYS A 176 -13.04 -5.19 8.64
C LYS A 176 -12.74 -5.86 9.98
N ARG A 177 -13.74 -6.52 10.57
CA ARG A 177 -13.59 -7.24 11.86
C ARG A 177 -12.65 -8.44 11.83
N ARG A 178 -12.31 -8.96 10.64
CA ARG A 178 -11.39 -10.09 10.49
C ARG A 178 -9.92 -9.71 10.45
N PHE A 179 -9.65 -8.41 10.29
CA PHE A 179 -8.29 -7.87 10.22
C PHE A 179 -8.04 -6.94 11.41
N ILE A 180 -6.78 -6.83 11.78
CA ILE A 180 -6.32 -5.75 12.65
C ILE A 180 -5.93 -4.57 11.76
N PRO A 181 -6.70 -3.46 11.78
CA PRO A 181 -6.39 -2.29 10.97
C PRO A 181 -5.25 -1.49 11.63
N ILE A 182 -4.19 -1.25 10.87
CA ILE A 182 -3.06 -0.41 11.25
C ILE A 182 -2.99 0.77 10.28
N PHE A 183 -3.14 1.97 10.80
CA PHE A 183 -3.11 3.18 9.99
C PHE A 183 -1.68 3.58 9.64
N ILE A 184 -1.41 3.80 8.35
CA ILE A 184 -0.16 4.32 7.81
C ILE A 184 -0.46 5.72 7.26
N GLY A 185 -0.22 6.71 8.08
CA GLY A 185 -0.47 8.11 7.78
C GLY A 185 0.73 8.84 7.20
N TYR A 186 0.61 10.16 7.10
CA TYR A 186 1.74 11.02 6.79
C TYR A 186 2.73 11.03 7.96
N ILE A 187 4.01 11.08 7.64
CA ILE A 187 5.07 11.22 8.64
C ILE A 187 5.19 12.68 9.08
N ASN A 188 5.73 12.88 10.28
CA ASN A 188 5.92 14.24 10.79
C ASN A 188 7.02 14.97 10.00
N ARG A 189 6.94 16.30 9.99
CA ARG A 189 7.85 17.19 9.26
C ARG A 189 9.33 16.89 9.50
N PHE A 190 9.73 16.69 10.75
CA PHE A 190 11.12 16.43 11.11
C PHE A 190 11.65 15.14 10.48
N THR A 191 10.83 14.09 10.46
CA THR A 191 11.20 12.82 9.79
C THR A 191 11.19 12.99 8.28
N GLU A 192 10.23 13.73 7.73
CA GLU A 192 10.12 13.96 6.29
C GLU A 192 11.30 14.79 5.77
N GLU A 193 11.77 15.78 6.53
CA GLU A 193 12.97 16.52 6.22
C GLU A 193 14.21 15.62 6.12
N LYS A 194 14.36 14.66 7.05
CA LYS A 194 15.42 13.66 6.96
C LYS A 194 15.32 12.82 5.68
N VAL A 195 14.11 12.45 5.29
CA VAL A 195 13.87 11.73 4.03
C VAL A 195 14.31 12.60 2.84
N VAL A 196 13.90 13.86 2.78
CA VAL A 196 14.32 14.82 1.75
C VAL A 196 15.85 14.89 1.66
N ARG A 197 16.53 15.01 2.81
CA ARG A 197 18.00 15.09 2.86
C ARG A 197 18.72 13.80 2.42
N VAL A 198 18.08 12.65 2.52
CA VAL A 198 18.62 11.40 1.94
C VAL A 198 18.65 11.44 0.42
N TYR A 199 17.61 12.01 -0.21
CA TYR A 199 17.50 12.06 -1.68
C TYR A 199 18.19 13.25 -2.31
N ALA A 200 18.32 14.37 -1.59
CA ALA A 200 18.98 15.59 -2.05
C ALA A 200 19.76 16.26 -0.90
N PRO A 201 20.95 15.71 -0.54
CA PRO A 201 21.68 16.18 0.65
C PRO A 201 22.22 17.62 0.52
N LYS A 202 22.35 18.12 -0.70
CA LYS A 202 22.89 19.47 -0.99
C LYS A 202 21.83 20.48 -1.41
N LEU A 203 20.56 20.10 -1.46
CA LEU A 203 19.48 20.98 -1.86
C LEU A 203 19.38 22.16 -0.88
N ASP A 204 19.22 23.36 -1.43
CA ASP A 204 19.11 24.60 -0.64
C ASP A 204 18.00 24.49 0.42
N GLU A 205 18.28 25.01 1.63
CA GLU A 205 17.37 24.89 2.77
C GLU A 205 16.03 25.57 2.53
N LYS A 206 16.02 26.67 1.78
CA LYS A 206 14.77 27.37 1.43
C LYS A 206 13.89 26.50 0.53
N ILE A 207 14.47 25.78 -0.43
CA ILE A 207 13.74 24.85 -1.31
C ILE A 207 13.20 23.69 -0.50
N VAL A 208 14.02 23.08 0.37
CA VAL A 208 13.56 22.01 1.27
C VAL A 208 12.37 22.46 2.11
N LYS A 209 12.49 23.66 2.72
CA LYS A 209 11.41 24.24 3.50
C LYS A 209 10.15 24.47 2.65
N ALA A 210 10.28 24.98 1.43
CA ALA A 210 9.16 25.22 0.54
C ALA A 210 8.43 23.89 0.16
N ILE A 211 9.18 22.83 -0.12
CA ILE A 211 8.61 21.51 -0.39
C ILE A 211 7.81 20.99 0.81
N LEU A 212 8.38 21.09 2.02
CA LEU A 212 7.72 20.64 3.25
C LEU A 212 6.50 21.51 3.60
N ASP A 213 6.58 22.84 3.43
CA ASP A 213 5.46 23.75 3.63
C ASP A 213 4.30 23.42 2.65
N PHE A 214 4.62 23.10 1.40
CA PHE A 214 3.64 22.68 0.40
C PHE A 214 2.97 21.36 0.79
N ALA A 215 3.74 20.39 1.25
CA ALA A 215 3.21 19.10 1.71
C ALA A 215 2.27 19.27 2.91
N GLU A 216 2.67 20.02 3.93
CA GLU A 216 1.85 20.29 5.12
C GLU A 216 0.55 21.00 4.76
N GLU A 217 0.62 22.04 3.93
CA GLU A 217 -0.55 22.82 3.58
C GLU A 217 -1.55 22.03 2.71
N THR A 218 -1.08 21.22 1.75
CA THR A 218 -1.97 20.34 0.98
C THR A 218 -2.65 19.29 1.86
N ARG A 219 -1.96 18.74 2.87
CA ARG A 219 -2.53 17.80 3.85
C ARG A 219 -3.56 18.48 4.74
N ARG A 220 -3.31 19.72 5.15
CA ARG A 220 -4.25 20.54 5.92
C ARG A 220 -5.51 20.82 5.11
N LEU A 221 -5.38 21.25 3.85
CA LEU A 221 -6.49 21.50 2.94
C LEU A 221 -7.35 20.22 2.72
N TRP A 222 -6.71 19.05 2.66
CA TRP A 222 -7.42 17.77 2.58
C TRP A 222 -8.13 17.41 3.89
N GLN A 223 -7.43 17.48 5.02
CA GLN A 223 -7.96 16.97 6.29
C GLN A 223 -9.00 17.89 6.93
N GLU A 224 -8.71 19.17 6.96
CA GLU A 224 -9.50 20.16 7.70
C GLU A 224 -10.54 20.85 6.82
N GLU A 225 -10.14 21.33 5.66
CA GLU A 225 -11.02 22.13 4.79
C GLU A 225 -11.78 21.31 3.75
N LYS A 226 -11.34 20.08 3.50
CA LYS A 226 -11.91 19.22 2.44
C LYS A 226 -11.85 19.87 1.04
N ALA A 227 -10.91 20.79 0.85
CA ALA A 227 -10.71 21.50 -0.40
C ALA A 227 -9.94 20.69 -1.45
N LEU A 228 -9.30 19.61 -1.04
CA LEU A 228 -8.59 18.68 -1.92
C LEU A 228 -9.05 17.24 -1.65
N PRO A 229 -9.07 16.36 -2.66
CA PRO A 229 -9.40 14.95 -2.48
C PRO A 229 -8.34 14.18 -1.67
N GLN A 230 -7.08 14.62 -1.71
CA GLN A 230 -5.97 14.06 -0.94
C GLN A 230 -4.86 15.09 -0.70
N GLY A 231 -4.03 14.86 0.32
CA GLY A 231 -2.82 15.65 0.55
C GLY A 231 -1.60 15.04 -0.15
N LEU A 232 -0.54 15.83 -0.30
CA LEU A 232 0.69 15.36 -0.90
C LEU A 232 1.32 14.22 -0.07
N SER A 233 1.55 13.08 -0.70
CA SER A 233 2.17 11.91 -0.07
C SER A 233 3.68 12.09 0.12
N THR A 234 4.29 11.27 0.98
CA THR A 234 5.75 11.24 1.14
C THR A 234 6.45 10.86 -0.18
N ASP A 235 5.86 9.98 -0.99
CA ASP A 235 6.36 9.69 -2.34
C ASP A 235 6.34 10.94 -3.25
N GLY A 236 5.26 11.74 -3.17
CA GLY A 236 5.18 13.03 -3.86
C GLY A 236 6.25 14.01 -3.41
N VAL A 237 6.50 14.10 -2.10
CA VAL A 237 7.61 14.92 -1.54
C VAL A 237 8.97 14.47 -2.09
N ILE A 238 9.23 13.16 -2.15
CA ILE A 238 10.47 12.62 -2.72
C ILE A 238 10.60 12.99 -4.21
N LYS A 239 9.53 12.87 -4.98
CA LYS A 239 9.51 13.23 -6.41
C LYS A 239 9.80 14.73 -6.61
N MET A 240 9.16 15.61 -5.84
CA MET A 240 9.45 17.06 -5.86
C MET A 240 10.91 17.34 -5.53
N THR A 241 11.43 16.69 -4.47
CA THR A 241 12.81 16.85 -4.02
C THR A 241 13.79 16.51 -5.14
N ARG A 242 13.62 15.34 -5.76
CA ARG A 242 14.51 14.88 -6.84
C ARG A 242 14.42 15.74 -8.08
N TYR A 243 13.21 16.21 -8.42
CA TYR A 243 13.04 17.14 -9.54
C TYR A 243 13.73 18.46 -9.30
N CYS A 244 13.56 19.07 -8.12
CA CYS A 244 14.21 20.33 -7.78
C CYS A 244 15.75 20.18 -7.77
N ASP A 245 16.28 19.11 -7.16
CA ASP A 245 17.71 18.87 -7.10
C ASP A 245 18.32 18.75 -8.49
N LEU A 246 17.70 17.97 -9.37
CA LEU A 246 18.16 17.82 -10.75
C LEU A 246 18.04 19.11 -11.54
N SER A 247 16.88 19.77 -11.54
CA SER A 247 16.60 20.96 -12.34
C SER A 247 17.52 22.14 -11.95
N ILE A 248 17.79 22.30 -10.66
CA ILE A 248 18.71 23.32 -10.16
C ILE A 248 20.15 22.99 -10.58
N SER A 249 20.55 21.73 -10.56
CA SER A 249 21.88 21.30 -11.02
C SER A 249 22.10 21.54 -12.52
N GLU A 250 21.00 21.53 -13.31
CA GLU A 250 20.99 21.85 -14.74
C GLU A 250 20.83 23.36 -15.03
N GLY A 251 20.81 24.19 -13.98
CA GLY A 251 20.84 25.66 -14.10
C GLY A 251 19.48 26.35 -14.01
N LEU A 252 18.42 25.65 -13.64
CA LEU A 252 17.13 26.28 -13.37
C LEU A 252 17.21 27.03 -12.02
N ASP A 253 16.56 28.20 -11.93
CA ASP A 253 16.46 28.87 -10.63
C ASP A 253 15.54 28.09 -9.68
N GLY A 254 15.81 28.21 -8.37
CA GLY A 254 15.11 27.44 -7.35
C GLY A 254 13.62 27.69 -7.27
N LYS A 255 13.19 28.93 -7.56
CA LYS A 255 11.77 29.30 -7.57
C LYS A 255 11.01 28.62 -8.70
N THR A 256 11.55 28.64 -9.90
CA THR A 256 10.97 27.96 -11.07
C THR A 256 10.97 26.45 -10.86
N ALA A 257 12.08 25.85 -10.40
CA ALA A 257 12.17 24.42 -10.13
C ALA A 257 11.12 23.96 -9.10
N PHE A 258 10.93 24.71 -8.01
CA PHE A 258 9.91 24.41 -7.01
C PHE A 258 8.49 24.54 -7.58
N THR A 259 8.21 25.63 -8.33
CA THR A 259 6.87 25.89 -8.88
C THR A 259 6.46 24.77 -9.85
N ASP A 260 7.36 24.37 -10.75
CA ASP A 260 7.12 23.29 -11.69
C ASP A 260 6.87 21.96 -10.96
N ALA A 261 7.71 21.64 -9.96
CA ALA A 261 7.54 20.43 -9.16
C ALA A 261 6.19 20.41 -8.43
N ALA A 262 5.80 21.55 -7.84
CA ALA A 262 4.54 21.69 -7.11
C ALA A 262 3.34 21.56 -8.04
N MET A 263 3.38 22.14 -9.23
CA MET A 263 2.31 22.01 -10.22
C MET A 263 2.18 20.57 -10.73
N HIS A 264 3.29 19.87 -11.04
CA HIS A 264 3.26 18.48 -11.48
C HIS A 264 2.69 17.54 -10.41
N GLN A 265 3.11 17.71 -9.14
CA GLN A 265 2.56 16.90 -8.05
C GLN A 265 1.16 17.36 -7.65
N GLY A 266 0.83 18.62 -7.90
CA GLY A 266 -0.50 19.18 -7.70
C GLY A 266 -1.58 18.48 -8.53
N ILE A 267 -1.30 18.19 -9.79
CA ILE A 267 -2.21 17.45 -10.67
C ILE A 267 -2.54 16.05 -10.10
N VAL A 268 -1.56 15.40 -9.45
CA VAL A 268 -1.75 14.07 -8.86
C VAL A 268 -2.68 14.08 -7.65
N ILE A 269 -2.74 15.20 -6.93
CA ILE A 269 -3.54 15.36 -5.70
C ILE A 269 -4.83 16.16 -5.91
N ALA A 270 -5.01 16.75 -7.09
CA ALA A 270 -6.24 17.42 -7.48
C ALA A 270 -7.28 16.43 -8.00
N ASP A 271 -8.54 16.84 -7.98
CA ASP A 271 -9.56 16.24 -8.82
C ASP A 271 -9.44 16.85 -10.22
N GLU A 272 -9.16 16.02 -11.22
CA GLU A 272 -9.01 16.48 -12.62
C GLU A 272 -10.28 17.12 -13.18
N THR A 273 -11.44 16.81 -12.59
CA THR A 273 -12.75 17.34 -12.98
C THR A 273 -13.11 18.59 -12.20
N ASP A 274 -12.40 18.90 -11.09
CA ASP A 274 -12.65 20.05 -10.24
C ASP A 274 -11.63 21.17 -10.45
N TYR A 275 -12.02 22.16 -11.27
CA TYR A 275 -11.18 23.33 -11.54
C TYR A 275 -10.77 24.08 -10.27
N ALA A 276 -11.61 24.08 -9.22
CA ALA A 276 -11.33 24.75 -7.96
C ALA A 276 -10.15 24.08 -7.20
N SER A 277 -10.05 22.77 -7.21
CA SER A 277 -8.92 22.03 -6.65
C SER A 277 -7.60 22.41 -7.34
N ILE A 278 -7.60 22.44 -8.67
CA ILE A 278 -6.42 22.82 -9.47
C ILE A 278 -6.01 24.26 -9.18
N GLN A 279 -6.97 25.17 -9.13
CA GLN A 279 -6.70 26.58 -8.83
C GLN A 279 -6.12 26.75 -7.43
N THR A 280 -6.69 26.08 -6.42
CA THR A 280 -6.21 26.11 -5.03
C THR A 280 -4.74 25.68 -4.94
N ILE A 281 -4.36 24.63 -5.66
CA ILE A 281 -2.98 24.12 -5.69
C ILE A 281 -2.04 25.15 -6.35
N ASN A 282 -2.45 25.72 -7.48
CA ASN A 282 -1.65 26.71 -8.19
C ASN A 282 -1.42 27.96 -7.35
N GLU A 283 -2.46 28.48 -6.69
CA GLU A 283 -2.34 29.63 -5.78
C GLU A 283 -1.42 29.31 -4.60
N LEU A 284 -1.53 28.12 -4.02
CA LEU A 284 -0.66 27.68 -2.94
C LEU A 284 0.81 27.59 -3.40
N ALA A 285 1.07 26.97 -4.55
CA ALA A 285 2.42 26.86 -5.11
C ALA A 285 3.05 28.23 -5.34
N LEU A 286 2.32 29.16 -5.98
CA LEU A 286 2.79 30.52 -6.22
C LEU A 286 3.01 31.31 -4.93
N LYS A 287 2.13 31.16 -3.94
CA LYS A 287 2.27 31.80 -2.62
C LYS A 287 3.54 31.35 -1.90
N ILE A 288 3.85 30.06 -1.93
CA ILE A 288 5.08 29.55 -1.32
C ILE A 288 6.31 29.97 -2.14
N ALA A 289 6.26 29.87 -3.46
CA ALA A 289 7.32 30.30 -4.37
C ALA A 289 7.66 31.81 -4.25
N SER A 290 6.72 32.62 -3.82
CA SER A 290 6.99 34.06 -3.61
C SER A 290 7.93 34.37 -2.43
N ARG A 291 8.22 33.34 -1.58
CA ARG A 291 9.12 33.43 -0.43
C ARG A 291 10.54 32.93 -0.72
N LEU A 292 10.73 32.33 -1.90
CA LEU A 292 12.01 31.89 -2.45
C LEU A 292 12.69 33.04 -3.19
#